data_54a768ae94ad2cdf02176b336d0cb997
#
_entry.id   54a768ae94ad2cdf02176b336d0cb997
#
_cell.length_a   1.000
_cell.length_b   1.000
_cell.length_c   1.000
_cell.angle_alpha   90.00
_cell.angle_beta   90.00
_cell.angle_gamma   90.00
#
_symmetry.space_group_name_H-M   'P 1'
#
loop_
_entity.id
_entity.type
_entity.pdbx_description
1 polymer ?
#
loop_
_entity_poly.entity_id
_entity_poly.type
_entity_poly.pdbx_seq_one_letter_code
_entity_poly.pdbx_strand_id
1 'polypeptide(L)'
;MKASEVLDNLKRRFPNEPEYHQAVSEVLGTIEEAYNEHPEFEKSNLIERLCIPDRIFSFRVTWMDDKGQIQTNMGYRIQHNNAIGPYKGGIRFHSSVNLGILKFLAFEQTFKNSLTTLPMGGGKGGSDFSPRGKSNAEVMRFCQAFMLELWRHIGPETDVPAGDIGVGGREIGYLSLIHI
;
A
#
# COMPACT_ATOMS: atom_id res chain seq x y z
N MET A 1 11.05 19.06 16.52
CA MET A 1 11.83 18.03 15.82
C MET A 1 12.19 18.52 14.44
N LYS A 2 13.36 18.19 13.92
CA LYS A 2 13.72 18.58 12.53
C LYS A 2 13.27 17.48 11.57
N ALA A 3 12.51 17.83 10.56
CA ALA A 3 12.10 16.91 9.49
C ALA A 3 13.29 16.14 8.89
N SER A 4 14.46 16.79 8.79
CA SER A 4 15.71 16.19 8.33
C SER A 4 16.18 15.03 9.20
N GLU A 5 16.07 15.12 10.52
CA GLU A 5 16.51 14.05 11.44
C GLU A 5 15.66 12.79 11.29
N VAL A 6 14.34 12.95 11.10
CA VAL A 6 13.43 11.82 10.85
C VAL A 6 13.74 11.17 9.52
N LEU A 7 13.96 11.97 8.47
CA LEU A 7 14.30 11.47 7.14
C LEU A 7 15.63 10.70 7.16
N ASP A 8 16.65 11.21 7.85
CA ASP A 8 17.94 10.54 7.97
C ASP A 8 17.83 9.21 8.74
N ASN A 9 16.99 9.16 9.75
CA ASN A 9 16.68 7.93 10.48
C ASN A 9 15.96 6.91 9.57
N LEU A 10 14.97 7.38 8.80
CA LEU A 10 14.24 6.56 7.86
C LEU A 10 15.15 5.96 6.77
N LYS A 11 16.03 6.78 6.20
CA LYS A 11 17.03 6.35 5.20
C LYS A 11 17.98 5.28 5.74
N ARG A 12 18.41 5.41 7.00
CA ARG A 12 19.26 4.39 7.64
C ARG A 12 18.53 3.07 7.86
N ARG A 13 17.25 3.11 8.21
CA ARG A 13 16.43 1.91 8.48
C ARG A 13 15.98 1.20 7.20
N PHE A 14 15.73 1.96 6.14
CA PHE A 14 15.16 1.47 4.87
C PHE A 14 15.93 2.02 3.66
N PRO A 15 17.22 1.68 3.49
CA PRO A 15 18.10 2.36 2.53
C PRO A 15 17.71 2.18 1.06
N ASN A 16 16.93 1.16 0.73
CA ASN A 16 16.59 0.80 -0.65
C ASN A 16 15.18 1.27 -1.09
N GLU A 17 14.66 2.34 -0.50
CA GLU A 17 13.31 2.84 -0.76
C GLU A 17 13.31 4.33 -1.17
N PRO A 18 13.97 4.72 -2.26
CA PRO A 18 14.17 6.13 -2.61
C PRO A 18 12.87 6.89 -2.87
N GLU A 19 11.87 6.26 -3.51
CA GLU A 19 10.56 6.89 -3.77
C GLU A 19 9.83 7.18 -2.45
N TYR A 20 9.95 6.28 -1.49
CA TYR A 20 9.39 6.49 -0.16
C TYR A 20 10.07 7.62 0.59
N HIS A 21 11.41 7.71 0.53
CA HIS A 21 12.16 8.80 1.15
C HIS A 21 11.79 10.16 0.57
N GLN A 22 11.60 10.24 -0.74
CA GLN A 22 11.18 11.48 -1.41
C GLN A 22 9.80 11.92 -0.91
N ALA A 23 8.80 11.03 -0.92
CA ALA A 23 7.45 11.35 -0.47
C ALA A 23 7.41 11.81 0.99
N VAL A 24 8.15 11.13 1.87
CA VAL A 24 8.26 11.54 3.28
C VAL A 24 8.89 12.92 3.40
N SER A 25 9.97 13.18 2.66
CA SER A 25 10.65 14.48 2.66
C SER A 25 9.72 15.63 2.26
N GLU A 26 8.94 15.44 1.19
CA GLU A 26 7.99 16.42 0.69
C GLU A 26 6.89 16.72 1.70
N VAL A 27 6.27 15.68 2.26
CA VAL A 27 5.19 15.85 3.26
C VAL A 27 5.73 16.48 4.54
N LEU A 28 6.83 15.99 5.09
CA LEU A 28 7.41 16.54 6.32
C LEU A 28 7.81 18.01 6.15
N GLY A 29 8.33 18.40 4.99
CA GLY A 29 8.66 19.80 4.71
C GLY A 29 7.44 20.73 4.71
N THR A 30 6.27 20.21 4.32
CA THR A 30 5.02 21.01 4.32
C THR A 30 4.35 21.14 5.68
N ILE A 31 4.54 20.16 6.58
CA ILE A 31 3.86 20.13 7.89
C ILE A 31 4.77 20.60 9.04
N GLU A 32 6.06 20.83 8.80
CA GLU A 32 7.05 21.10 9.86
C GLU A 32 6.69 22.32 10.71
N GLU A 33 6.22 23.40 10.09
CA GLU A 33 5.82 24.62 10.78
C GLU A 33 4.65 24.35 11.74
N ALA A 34 3.55 23.80 11.21
CA ALA A 34 2.38 23.44 12.00
C ALA A 34 2.69 22.42 13.12
N TYR A 35 3.60 21.46 12.82
CA TYR A 35 4.02 20.49 13.83
C TYR A 35 4.77 21.13 15.00
N ASN A 36 5.62 22.12 14.75
CA ASN A 36 6.41 22.79 15.76
C ASN A 36 5.56 23.68 16.70
N GLU A 37 4.35 24.06 16.29
CA GLU A 37 3.38 24.77 17.12
C GLU A 37 2.70 23.87 18.17
N HIS A 38 2.88 22.53 18.06
CA HIS A 38 2.23 21.51 18.86
C HIS A 38 3.22 20.60 19.60
N PRO A 39 3.79 21.03 20.75
CA PRO A 39 4.76 20.23 21.50
C PRO A 39 4.28 18.84 21.93
N GLU A 40 2.95 18.65 22.06
CA GLU A 40 2.32 17.37 22.35
C GLU A 40 2.55 16.32 21.25
N PHE A 41 2.72 16.74 19.99
CA PHE A 41 3.00 15.84 18.87
C PHE A 41 4.40 15.22 19.00
N GLU A 42 5.37 16.00 19.47
CA GLU A 42 6.72 15.49 19.71
C GLU A 42 6.76 14.50 20.88
N LYS A 43 6.04 14.79 21.98
CA LYS A 43 5.93 13.88 23.12
C LYS A 43 5.31 12.52 22.75
N SER A 44 4.40 12.51 21.79
CA SER A 44 3.74 11.29 21.30
C SER A 44 4.52 10.57 20.18
N ASN A 45 5.67 11.09 19.77
CA ASN A 45 6.46 10.61 18.64
C ASN A 45 5.64 10.46 17.35
N LEU A 46 4.74 11.44 17.12
CA LEU A 46 3.70 11.35 16.07
C LEU A 46 4.30 11.16 14.68
N ILE A 47 5.34 11.93 14.33
CA ILE A 47 5.93 11.88 12.99
C ILE A 47 6.58 10.52 12.69
N GLU A 48 7.34 9.94 13.60
CA GLU A 48 7.94 8.63 13.37
C GLU A 48 6.85 7.56 13.15
N ARG A 49 5.78 7.63 13.94
CA ARG A 49 4.61 6.75 13.81
C ARG A 49 3.87 6.96 12.48
N LEU A 50 3.80 8.17 11.96
CA LEU A 50 3.23 8.45 10.64
C LEU A 50 4.13 7.97 9.50
N CYS A 51 5.46 7.95 9.69
CA CYS A 51 6.41 7.50 8.69
C CYS A 51 6.65 5.99 8.68
N ILE A 52 6.06 5.21 9.58
CA ILE A 52 6.26 3.77 9.64
C ILE A 52 4.91 3.07 9.50
N PRO A 53 4.70 2.22 8.50
CA PRO A 53 3.47 1.45 8.37
C PRO A 53 3.20 0.58 9.59
N ASP A 54 1.92 0.44 9.96
CA ASP A 54 1.51 -0.46 11.04
C ASP A 54 1.84 -1.92 10.72
N ARG A 55 1.59 -2.34 9.45
CA ARG A 55 1.87 -3.72 8.99
C ARG A 55 2.21 -3.75 7.51
N ILE A 56 3.07 -4.69 7.15
CA ILE A 56 3.43 -5.00 5.78
C ILE A 56 3.26 -6.49 5.56
N PHE A 57 2.43 -6.87 4.60
CA PHE A 57 2.31 -8.23 4.10
C PHE A 57 3.03 -8.33 2.77
N SER A 58 3.97 -9.27 2.67
CA SER A 58 4.69 -9.59 1.45
C SER A 58 4.57 -11.09 1.21
N PHE A 59 4.09 -11.48 0.05
CA PHE A 59 3.79 -12.87 -0.25
C PHE A 59 4.08 -13.21 -1.72
N ARG A 60 4.34 -14.48 -1.97
CA ARG A 60 4.50 -15.02 -3.32
C ARG A 60 3.13 -15.36 -3.90
N VAL A 61 2.89 -14.91 -5.14
CA VAL A 61 1.70 -15.28 -5.93
C VAL A 61 2.14 -16.24 -7.02
N THR A 62 1.68 -17.48 -6.96
CA THR A 62 1.98 -18.54 -7.94
C THR A 62 0.73 -18.82 -8.76
N TRP A 63 0.84 -18.72 -10.09
CA TRP A 63 -0.27 -18.90 -11.02
C TRP A 63 0.19 -19.57 -12.31
N MET A 64 -0.74 -20.12 -13.09
CA MET A 64 -0.45 -20.83 -14.34
C MET A 64 -0.87 -19.99 -15.55
N ASP A 65 0.03 -19.84 -16.54
CA ASP A 65 -0.28 -19.15 -17.79
C ASP A 65 -1.09 -20.06 -18.75
N ASP A 66 -1.48 -19.52 -19.92
CA ASP A 66 -2.26 -20.26 -20.91
C ASP A 66 -1.45 -21.36 -21.62
N LYS A 67 -0.13 -21.38 -21.45
CA LYS A 67 0.76 -22.45 -21.96
C LYS A 67 0.96 -23.57 -20.94
N GLY A 68 0.29 -23.49 -19.77
CA GLY A 68 0.47 -24.47 -18.69
C GLY A 68 1.76 -24.27 -17.88
N GLN A 69 2.45 -23.13 -18.03
CA GLN A 69 3.67 -22.85 -17.29
C GLN A 69 3.36 -22.13 -15.98
N ILE A 70 4.06 -22.53 -14.93
CA ILE A 70 3.93 -21.90 -13.62
C ILE A 70 4.72 -20.59 -13.58
N GLN A 71 4.05 -19.52 -13.27
CA GLN A 71 4.57 -18.17 -13.11
C GLN A 71 4.58 -17.77 -11.64
N THR A 72 5.47 -16.85 -11.28
CA THR A 72 5.62 -16.35 -9.91
C THR A 72 5.76 -14.84 -9.91
N ASN A 73 4.97 -14.18 -9.09
CA ASN A 73 5.01 -12.75 -8.84
C ASN A 73 5.08 -12.46 -7.34
N MET A 74 5.48 -11.26 -6.97
CA MET A 74 5.39 -10.77 -5.60
C MET A 74 4.09 -10.01 -5.39
N GLY A 75 3.40 -10.32 -4.31
CA GLY A 75 2.23 -9.59 -3.84
C GLY A 75 2.53 -8.85 -2.55
N TYR A 76 1.86 -7.70 -2.36
CA TYR A 76 2.04 -6.86 -1.19
C TYR A 76 0.72 -6.26 -0.73
N ARG A 77 0.57 -6.07 0.59
CA ARG A 77 -0.41 -5.16 1.20
C ARG A 77 0.24 -4.37 2.32
N ILE A 78 0.16 -3.06 2.23
CA ILE A 78 0.66 -2.13 3.23
C ILE A 78 -0.55 -1.59 3.98
N GLN A 79 -0.69 -1.94 5.24
CA GLN A 79 -1.61 -1.34 6.21
C GLN A 79 -0.84 -0.22 6.90
N HIS A 80 -1.01 1.01 6.39
CA HIS A 80 -0.13 2.10 6.77
C HIS A 80 -0.55 2.73 8.10
N ASN A 81 -1.80 3.17 8.20
CA ASN A 81 -2.30 3.83 9.41
C ASN A 81 -3.82 3.68 9.53
N ASN A 82 -4.32 3.30 10.70
CA ASN A 82 -5.74 3.14 10.98
C ASN A 82 -6.25 4.03 12.13
N ALA A 83 -5.53 5.09 12.48
CA ALA A 83 -5.87 5.95 13.61
C ALA A 83 -7.26 6.59 13.50
N ILE A 84 -7.74 6.85 12.28
CA ILE A 84 -9.04 7.48 12.02
C ILE A 84 -10.08 6.54 11.39
N GLY A 85 -9.76 5.28 11.17
CA GLY A 85 -10.68 4.28 10.63
C GLY A 85 -9.96 3.13 9.92
N PRO A 86 -10.70 2.16 9.35
CA PRO A 86 -10.12 1.02 8.64
C PRO A 86 -9.13 1.44 7.57
N TYR A 87 -8.09 0.63 7.34
CA TYR A 87 -7.18 0.86 6.23
C TYR A 87 -7.96 0.89 4.91
N LYS A 88 -7.68 1.87 4.06
CA LYS A 88 -8.37 2.06 2.79
C LYS A 88 -7.39 2.47 1.72
N GLY A 89 -7.39 1.75 0.59
CA GLY A 89 -6.57 2.10 -0.56
C GLY A 89 -6.54 1.03 -1.64
N GLY A 90 -6.10 1.44 -2.84
CA GLY A 90 -6.13 0.64 -4.04
C GLY A 90 -5.16 -0.55 -4.06
N ILE A 91 -5.42 -1.47 -4.98
CA ILE A 91 -4.50 -2.53 -5.40
C ILE A 91 -4.00 -2.17 -6.81
N ARG A 92 -2.67 -2.14 -7.00
CA ARG A 92 -2.01 -1.84 -8.28
C ARG A 92 -1.38 -3.08 -8.87
N PHE A 93 -1.69 -3.39 -10.13
CA PHE A 93 -1.02 -4.43 -10.90
C PHE A 93 -0.21 -3.80 -12.02
N HIS A 94 1.10 -3.71 -11.81
CA HIS A 94 2.02 -3.12 -12.77
C HIS A 94 3.44 -3.64 -12.55
N SER A 95 4.19 -3.87 -13.62
CA SER A 95 5.55 -4.42 -13.57
C SER A 95 6.57 -3.61 -12.76
N SER A 96 6.29 -2.31 -12.54
CA SER A 96 7.15 -1.46 -11.70
C SER A 96 6.87 -1.57 -10.19
N VAL A 97 5.84 -2.32 -9.78
CA VAL A 97 5.47 -2.42 -8.36
C VAL A 97 6.58 -3.11 -7.58
N ASN A 98 7.01 -2.45 -6.52
CA ASN A 98 7.90 -2.97 -5.49
C ASN A 98 7.46 -2.45 -4.11
N LEU A 99 8.11 -2.92 -3.05
CA LEU A 99 7.75 -2.56 -1.68
C LEU A 99 7.88 -1.05 -1.41
N GLY A 100 8.95 -0.40 -1.90
CA GLY A 100 9.19 1.03 -1.70
C GLY A 100 8.10 1.89 -2.32
N ILE A 101 7.71 1.58 -3.57
CA ILE A 101 6.61 2.24 -4.27
C ILE A 101 5.29 2.08 -3.52
N LEU A 102 4.98 0.89 -3.01
CA LEU A 102 3.73 0.68 -2.28
C LEU A 102 3.72 1.33 -0.90
N LYS A 103 4.87 1.42 -0.22
CA LYS A 103 5.00 2.20 1.02
C LYS A 103 4.76 3.68 0.76
N PHE A 104 5.39 4.24 -0.27
CA PHE A 104 5.16 5.60 -0.72
C PHE A 104 3.66 5.87 -0.96
N LEU A 105 3.02 5.04 -1.78
CA LEU A 105 1.61 5.20 -2.12
C LEU A 105 0.67 5.02 -0.91
N ALA A 106 1.01 4.15 0.04
CA ALA A 106 0.23 3.95 1.26
C ALA A 106 0.35 5.15 2.23
N PHE A 107 1.55 5.72 2.32
CA PHE A 107 1.82 6.94 3.06
C PHE A 107 1.00 8.11 2.53
N GLU A 108 1.08 8.40 1.23
CA GLU A 108 0.27 9.44 0.60
C GLU A 108 -1.24 9.18 0.74
N GLN A 109 -1.67 7.91 0.63
CA GLN A 109 -3.07 7.55 0.79
C GLN A 109 -3.60 7.88 2.19
N THR A 110 -2.77 7.76 3.23
CA THR A 110 -3.13 8.13 4.60
C THR A 110 -3.48 9.61 4.69
N PHE A 111 -2.64 10.48 4.17
CA PHE A 111 -2.91 11.93 4.15
C PHE A 111 -4.09 12.29 3.26
N LYS A 112 -4.16 11.70 2.06
CA LYS A 112 -5.28 11.91 1.14
C LYS A 112 -6.62 11.54 1.81
N ASN A 113 -6.71 10.42 2.50
CA ASN A 113 -7.94 9.99 3.17
C ASN A 113 -8.29 10.90 4.34
N SER A 114 -7.31 11.38 5.11
CA SER A 114 -7.54 12.30 6.23
C SER A 114 -8.21 13.61 5.81
N LEU A 115 -7.93 14.09 4.59
CA LEU A 115 -8.51 15.30 4.03
C LEU A 115 -9.98 15.12 3.57
N THR A 116 -10.49 13.89 3.51
CA THR A 116 -11.90 13.64 3.12
C THR A 116 -12.89 13.86 4.26
N THR A 117 -12.43 14.03 5.49
CA THR A 117 -13.24 14.07 6.74
C THR A 117 -13.97 12.76 7.07
N LEU A 118 -13.79 11.71 6.26
CA LEU A 118 -14.38 10.39 6.50
C LEU A 118 -13.49 9.54 7.40
N PRO A 119 -14.05 8.61 8.19
CA PRO A 119 -13.29 7.75 9.10
C PRO A 119 -12.58 6.62 8.32
N MET A 120 -11.59 6.97 7.53
CA MET A 120 -10.80 6.05 6.71
C MET A 120 -9.31 6.23 6.98
N GLY A 121 -8.64 5.15 7.33
CA GLY A 121 -7.20 5.08 7.40
C GLY A 121 -6.54 4.96 6.01
N GLY A 122 -5.25 4.69 5.97
CA GLY A 122 -4.48 4.55 4.73
C GLY A 122 -3.92 3.15 4.54
N GLY A 123 -4.03 2.65 3.32
CA GLY A 123 -3.41 1.39 2.91
C GLY A 123 -3.18 1.34 1.40
N LYS A 124 -2.32 0.43 0.97
CA LYS A 124 -2.04 0.19 -0.45
C LYS A 124 -1.63 -1.25 -0.68
N GLY A 125 -2.05 -1.82 -1.79
CA GLY A 125 -1.62 -3.15 -2.20
C GLY A 125 -1.16 -3.18 -3.65
N GLY A 126 -0.62 -4.31 -4.06
CA GLY A 126 -0.25 -4.50 -5.45
C GLY A 126 0.66 -5.69 -5.70
N SER A 127 1.00 -5.83 -6.95
CA SER A 127 1.92 -6.86 -7.45
C SER A 127 2.68 -6.34 -8.66
N ASP A 128 3.87 -6.89 -8.88
CA ASP A 128 4.68 -6.71 -10.09
C ASP A 128 4.08 -7.43 -11.33
N PHE A 129 2.94 -8.08 -11.17
CA PHE A 129 2.15 -8.62 -12.27
C PHE A 129 1.59 -7.49 -13.16
N SER A 130 1.67 -7.65 -14.48
CA SER A 130 1.02 -6.75 -15.44
C SER A 130 -0.10 -7.49 -16.17
N PRO A 131 -1.35 -7.01 -16.12
CA PRO A 131 -2.47 -7.62 -16.87
C PRO A 131 -2.43 -7.31 -18.36
N ARG A 132 -1.54 -6.42 -18.81
CA ARG A 132 -1.41 -6.07 -20.23
C ARG A 132 -0.93 -7.27 -21.04
N GLY A 133 -1.65 -7.58 -22.13
CA GLY A 133 -1.32 -8.70 -23.02
C GLY A 133 -1.62 -10.08 -22.44
N LYS A 134 -2.26 -10.15 -21.28
CA LYS A 134 -2.74 -11.38 -20.65
C LYS A 134 -4.18 -11.69 -21.04
N SER A 135 -4.49 -12.98 -21.19
CA SER A 135 -5.87 -13.43 -21.39
C SER A 135 -6.73 -13.19 -20.15
N ASN A 136 -8.05 -13.15 -20.31
CA ASN A 136 -8.97 -13.07 -19.18
C ASN A 136 -8.79 -14.24 -18.20
N ALA A 137 -8.49 -15.44 -18.72
CA ALA A 137 -8.25 -16.63 -17.91
C ALA A 137 -6.96 -16.51 -17.08
N GLU A 138 -5.88 -16.00 -17.68
CA GLU A 138 -4.62 -15.71 -16.96
C GLU A 138 -4.83 -14.69 -15.84
N VAL A 139 -5.49 -13.56 -16.16
CA VAL A 139 -5.77 -12.50 -15.16
C VAL A 139 -6.64 -13.06 -14.04
N MET A 140 -7.66 -13.86 -14.34
CA MET A 140 -8.51 -14.50 -13.33
C MET A 140 -7.70 -15.42 -12.42
N ARG A 141 -6.88 -16.32 -12.97
CA ARG A 141 -6.03 -17.22 -12.16
C ARG A 141 -5.07 -16.45 -11.26
N PHE A 142 -4.46 -15.37 -11.81
CA PHE A 142 -3.60 -14.51 -11.01
C PHE A 142 -4.36 -13.82 -9.87
N CYS A 143 -5.51 -13.21 -10.15
CA CYS A 143 -6.34 -12.54 -9.13
C CYS A 143 -6.76 -13.51 -8.01
N GLN A 144 -7.17 -14.72 -8.36
CA GLN A 144 -7.53 -15.75 -7.39
C GLN A 144 -6.33 -16.15 -6.52
N ALA A 145 -5.16 -16.39 -7.14
CA ALA A 145 -3.94 -16.71 -6.41
C ALA A 145 -3.50 -15.56 -5.48
N PHE A 146 -3.61 -14.32 -5.92
CA PHE A 146 -3.33 -13.13 -5.11
C PHE A 146 -4.26 -13.04 -3.90
N MET A 147 -5.55 -13.29 -4.08
CA MET A 147 -6.54 -13.23 -3.00
C MET A 147 -6.44 -14.40 -2.01
N LEU A 148 -5.96 -15.57 -2.43
CA LEU A 148 -5.69 -16.69 -1.49
C LEU A 148 -4.72 -16.30 -0.38
N GLU A 149 -3.81 -15.37 -0.65
CA GLU A 149 -2.88 -14.84 0.36
C GLU A 149 -3.48 -13.63 1.11
N LEU A 150 -4.16 -12.74 0.38
CA LEU A 150 -4.60 -11.45 0.93
C LEU A 150 -5.85 -11.54 1.82
N TRP A 151 -6.80 -12.43 1.54
CA TRP A 151 -8.16 -12.39 2.13
C TRP A 151 -8.19 -12.40 3.66
N ARG A 152 -7.21 -13.04 4.30
CA ARG A 152 -7.11 -13.12 5.76
C ARG A 152 -6.83 -11.79 6.44
N HIS A 153 -6.39 -10.81 5.67
CA HIS A 153 -5.88 -9.52 6.17
C HIS A 153 -6.81 -8.35 5.85
N ILE A 154 -7.88 -8.60 5.10
CA ILE A 154 -8.83 -7.57 4.65
C ILE A 154 -10.23 -7.83 5.19
N GLY A 155 -11.07 -6.81 5.21
CA GLY A 155 -12.45 -6.88 5.66
C GLY A 155 -13.06 -5.50 5.84
N PRO A 156 -14.39 -5.39 5.93
CA PRO A 156 -15.08 -4.09 5.94
C PRO A 156 -14.70 -3.20 7.13
N GLU A 157 -14.36 -3.80 8.27
CA GLU A 157 -13.99 -3.07 9.50
C GLU A 157 -12.47 -3.04 9.73
N THR A 158 -11.68 -3.67 8.85
CA THR A 158 -10.24 -3.80 9.03
C THR A 158 -9.46 -3.10 7.94
N ASP A 159 -9.67 -3.53 6.70
CA ASP A 159 -8.91 -3.05 5.54
C ASP A 159 -9.75 -3.22 4.26
N VAL A 160 -10.07 -2.12 3.60
CA VAL A 160 -10.96 -2.10 2.44
C VAL A 160 -10.18 -1.77 1.17
N PRO A 161 -9.83 -2.76 0.34
CA PRO A 161 -9.19 -2.53 -0.96
C PRO A 161 -10.09 -1.80 -1.95
N ALA A 162 -9.46 -1.22 -2.97
CA ALA A 162 -10.12 -0.61 -4.13
C ALA A 162 -9.30 -0.84 -5.41
N GLY A 163 -9.82 -0.43 -6.56
CA GLY A 163 -9.05 -0.43 -7.81
C GLY A 163 -7.99 0.66 -7.86
N ASP A 164 -6.95 0.41 -8.66
CA ASP A 164 -5.87 1.35 -9.01
C ASP A 164 -5.31 0.97 -10.39
N ILE A 165 -4.15 1.45 -10.80
CA ILE A 165 -3.53 1.11 -12.09
C ILE A 165 -3.49 -0.41 -12.29
N GLY A 166 -4.00 -0.87 -13.43
CA GLY A 166 -4.06 -2.29 -13.78
C GLY A 166 -5.12 -3.11 -13.04
N VAL A 167 -5.96 -2.46 -12.22
CA VAL A 167 -7.06 -3.10 -11.47
C VAL A 167 -8.35 -2.32 -11.69
N GLY A 168 -9.07 -2.69 -12.74
CA GLY A 168 -10.39 -2.16 -13.07
C GLY A 168 -11.53 -3.09 -12.62
N GLY A 169 -12.74 -2.87 -13.16
CA GLY A 169 -13.92 -3.67 -12.82
C GLY A 169 -13.75 -5.17 -13.08
N ARG A 170 -13.03 -5.55 -14.14
CA ARG A 170 -12.72 -6.96 -14.46
C ARG A 170 -11.89 -7.61 -13.36
N GLU A 171 -10.79 -6.98 -12.97
CA GLU A 171 -9.89 -7.48 -11.94
C GLU A 171 -10.59 -7.53 -10.57
N ILE A 172 -11.37 -6.50 -10.23
CA ILE A 172 -12.16 -6.48 -9.00
C ILE A 172 -13.16 -7.64 -8.97
N GLY A 173 -13.84 -7.92 -10.09
CA GLY A 173 -14.71 -9.09 -10.20
C GLY A 173 -13.96 -10.41 -9.92
N TYR A 174 -12.77 -10.60 -10.48
CA TYR A 174 -11.98 -11.80 -10.24
C TYR A 174 -11.41 -11.89 -8.83
N LEU A 175 -11.03 -10.77 -8.21
CA LEU A 175 -10.60 -10.71 -6.82
C LEU A 175 -11.75 -11.05 -5.84
N SER A 176 -12.99 -10.70 -6.19
CA SER A 176 -14.16 -10.95 -5.35
C SER A 176 -14.67 -12.40 -5.40
N LEU A 177 -14.36 -13.16 -6.46
CA LEU A 177 -14.88 -14.53 -6.66
C LEU A 177 -14.45 -15.53 -5.59
N ILE A 178 -13.43 -15.25 -4.80
CA ILE A 178 -12.99 -16.10 -3.68
C ILE A 178 -13.86 -15.93 -2.43
N HIS A 179 -14.65 -14.84 -2.38
CA HIS A 179 -15.52 -14.54 -1.23
C HIS A 179 -16.99 -14.94 -1.45
N ILE A 180 -17.31 -15.56 -2.58
CA ILE A 180 -18.64 -16.06 -2.91
C ILE A 180 -18.63 -17.63 -2.72
#